data_628637580073c58ae3373947fb003fa3
#
_entry.id   628637580073c58ae3373947fb003fa3
#
_cell.length_a   1.000
_cell.length_b   1.000
_cell.length_c   1.000
_cell.angle_alpha   90.00
_cell.angle_beta   90.00
_cell.angle_gamma   90.00
#
_symmetry.space_group_name_H-M   'P 1'
#
loop_
_entity.id
_entity.type
_entity.pdbx_description
1 polymer ?
#
loop_
_entity_poly.entity_id
_entity_poly.type
_entity_poly.pdbx_seq_one_letter_code
_entity_poly.pdbx_strand_id
1 'polypeptide(L)'
;AYIQDKIKYALKLVNLEGFENRSVDSLSGGQQQRIAIARAIVNEPKVLLLDEPLGALDLKLRQNMQYELIRLKEELGITFVYVTHDQEEALTMSDTIVVMNQGYIQQIGTPENIYNEPENAFVADFIGHSNIIDGIMIKDELVEILGARWACVDKGFGNNKPVDVVIRPEDVELVDPSEGTLQGEVTSLIFKGVHYELDVMAGGYEWLVHTTSYIPVGTKVGIKVIPFNIQIMHKPESSDEKAVEIDA
;
A
#
# COMPACT_ATOMS: atom_id res chain seq x y z
N ALA A 1 30.51 -34.74 -7.16
CA ALA A 1 30.32 -33.89 -8.34
C ALA A 1 28.90 -33.25 -8.29
N TYR A 2 27.82 -33.99 -8.53
CA TYR A 2 26.45 -33.45 -8.68
C TYR A 2 25.97 -32.54 -7.51
N ILE A 3 26.11 -32.99 -6.26
CA ILE A 3 25.69 -32.19 -5.07
C ILE A 3 26.50 -30.88 -4.98
N GLN A 4 27.81 -30.95 -5.21
CA GLN A 4 28.66 -29.77 -5.16
C GLN A 4 28.33 -28.76 -6.26
N ASP A 5 27.96 -29.24 -7.43
CA ASP A 5 27.57 -28.38 -8.56
C ASP A 5 26.24 -27.68 -8.25
N LYS A 6 25.25 -28.36 -7.66
CA LYS A 6 23.99 -27.77 -7.21
C LYS A 6 24.18 -26.73 -6.10
N ILE A 7 25.04 -27.00 -5.11
CA ILE A 7 25.36 -26.03 -4.05
C ILE A 7 25.99 -24.77 -4.66
N LYS A 8 26.99 -24.90 -5.53
CA LYS A 8 27.63 -23.78 -6.19
C LYS A 8 26.64 -22.97 -7.02
N TYR A 9 25.77 -23.64 -7.76
CA TYR A 9 24.73 -22.98 -8.56
C TYR A 9 23.77 -22.18 -7.64
N ALA A 10 23.24 -22.78 -6.59
CA ALA A 10 22.33 -22.10 -5.67
C ALA A 10 23.00 -20.90 -4.95
N LEU A 11 24.26 -21.05 -4.53
CA LEU A 11 25.02 -19.95 -3.91
C LEU A 11 25.32 -18.82 -4.91
N LYS A 12 25.58 -19.15 -6.16
CA LYS A 12 25.77 -18.15 -7.22
C LYS A 12 24.51 -17.32 -7.44
N LEU A 13 23.34 -17.95 -7.49
CA LEU A 13 22.04 -17.25 -7.66
C LEU A 13 21.80 -16.18 -6.58
N VAL A 14 22.28 -16.42 -5.36
CA VAL A 14 22.10 -15.50 -4.23
C VAL A 14 23.35 -14.65 -3.94
N ASN A 15 24.30 -14.56 -4.87
CA ASN A 15 25.56 -13.78 -4.75
C ASN A 15 26.42 -14.16 -3.54
N LEU A 16 26.51 -15.45 -3.21
CA LEU A 16 27.32 -16.01 -2.09
C LEU A 16 28.31 -17.09 -2.59
N GLU A 17 28.88 -16.92 -3.75
CA GLU A 17 29.95 -17.80 -4.27
C GLU A 17 31.12 -17.88 -3.27
N GLY A 18 31.64 -19.07 -3.03
CA GLY A 18 32.75 -19.32 -2.11
C GLY A 18 32.32 -19.42 -0.63
N PHE A 19 31.02 -19.45 -0.34
CA PHE A 19 30.51 -19.59 1.03
C PHE A 19 30.18 -21.04 1.41
N GLU A 20 30.49 -22.01 0.58
CA GLU A 20 30.12 -23.41 0.71
C GLU A 20 30.52 -24.05 2.06
N ASN A 21 31.64 -23.60 2.62
CA ASN A 21 32.23 -24.16 3.84
C ASN A 21 32.15 -23.21 5.05
N ARG A 22 31.44 -22.07 4.95
CA ARG A 22 31.30 -21.14 6.07
C ARG A 22 30.26 -21.62 7.07
N SER A 23 30.52 -21.39 8.35
CA SER A 23 29.52 -21.62 9.39
C SER A 23 28.41 -20.58 9.25
N VAL A 24 27.15 -21.01 9.37
CA VAL A 24 25.99 -20.11 9.34
C VAL A 24 26.05 -19.03 10.41
N ASP A 25 26.58 -19.36 11.61
CA ASP A 25 26.72 -18.43 12.73
C ASP A 25 27.74 -17.31 12.47
N SER A 26 28.60 -17.47 11.47
CA SER A 26 29.57 -16.44 11.05
C SER A 26 29.01 -15.45 10.02
N LEU A 27 27.76 -15.63 9.57
CA LEU A 27 27.12 -14.84 8.53
C LEU A 27 26.31 -13.68 9.11
N SER A 28 26.28 -12.55 8.38
CA SER A 28 25.34 -11.47 8.69
C SER A 28 23.88 -11.90 8.45
N GLY A 29 22.90 -11.21 9.06
CA GLY A 29 21.48 -11.51 8.90
C GLY A 29 21.04 -11.62 7.43
N GLY A 30 21.46 -10.67 6.58
CA GLY A 30 21.17 -10.74 5.14
C GLY A 30 21.85 -11.90 4.41
N GLN A 31 23.07 -12.31 4.85
CA GLN A 31 23.72 -13.50 4.30
C GLN A 31 23.00 -14.79 4.73
N GLN A 32 22.54 -14.86 5.99
CA GLN A 32 21.74 -15.98 6.48
C GLN A 32 20.43 -16.11 5.69
N GLN A 33 19.77 -14.98 5.42
CA GLN A 33 18.56 -14.93 4.60
C GLN A 33 18.80 -15.45 3.19
N ARG A 34 19.87 -15.01 2.52
CA ARG A 34 20.26 -15.52 1.21
C ARG A 34 20.56 -17.01 1.21
N ILE A 35 21.20 -17.53 2.25
CA ILE A 35 21.43 -18.98 2.40
C ILE A 35 20.10 -19.73 2.58
N ALA A 36 19.13 -19.17 3.31
CA ALA A 36 17.81 -19.78 3.45
C ALA A 36 17.09 -19.88 2.08
N ILE A 37 17.18 -18.81 1.28
CA ILE A 37 16.65 -18.79 -0.10
C ILE A 37 17.41 -19.81 -0.97
N ALA A 38 18.76 -19.83 -0.95
CA ALA A 38 19.56 -20.80 -1.70
C ALA A 38 19.17 -22.25 -1.36
N ARG A 39 18.92 -22.53 -0.07
CA ARG A 39 18.44 -23.84 0.39
C ARG A 39 17.08 -24.20 -0.21
N ALA A 40 16.18 -23.23 -0.33
CA ALA A 40 14.85 -23.45 -0.87
C ALA A 40 14.87 -23.69 -2.38
N ILE A 41 15.75 -23.02 -3.13
CA ILE A 41 15.84 -23.11 -4.62
C ILE A 41 16.74 -24.24 -5.12
N VAL A 42 17.62 -24.82 -4.29
CA VAL A 42 18.61 -25.83 -4.72
C VAL A 42 17.98 -27.05 -5.38
N ASN A 43 16.73 -27.36 -5.05
CA ASN A 43 15.96 -28.48 -5.62
C ASN A 43 15.12 -28.07 -6.85
N GLU A 44 15.31 -26.86 -7.38
CA GLU A 44 14.60 -26.34 -8.56
C GLU A 44 13.06 -26.49 -8.41
N PRO A 45 12.45 -25.92 -7.34
CA PRO A 45 11.03 -26.01 -7.13
C PRO A 45 10.26 -25.26 -8.21
N LYS A 46 8.99 -25.61 -8.43
CA LYS A 46 8.08 -24.83 -9.30
C LYS A 46 7.44 -23.66 -8.58
N VAL A 47 7.35 -23.73 -7.25
CA VAL A 47 6.78 -22.69 -6.38
C VAL A 47 7.71 -22.48 -5.20
N LEU A 48 8.04 -21.23 -4.91
CA LEU A 48 8.79 -20.81 -3.73
C LEU A 48 7.86 -20.06 -2.78
N LEU A 49 7.79 -20.54 -1.52
CA LEU A 49 7.01 -19.91 -0.47
C LEU A 49 7.94 -19.07 0.42
N LEU A 50 7.66 -17.81 0.58
CA LEU A 50 8.40 -16.85 1.40
C LEU A 50 7.45 -16.23 2.42
N ASP A 51 7.68 -16.51 3.68
CA ASP A 51 6.89 -15.99 4.80
C ASP A 51 7.69 -14.92 5.54
N GLU A 52 7.27 -13.66 5.42
CA GLU A 52 7.91 -12.45 5.96
C GLU A 52 9.44 -12.41 5.80
N PRO A 53 9.99 -12.68 4.60
CA PRO A 53 11.42 -12.93 4.44
C PRO A 53 12.29 -11.69 4.70
N LEU A 54 11.73 -10.48 4.70
CA LEU A 54 12.48 -9.23 4.87
C LEU A 54 12.21 -8.53 6.22
N GLY A 55 11.27 -9.02 7.03
CA GLY A 55 10.82 -8.36 8.25
C GLY A 55 11.91 -8.10 9.31
N ALA A 56 12.94 -8.93 9.38
CA ALA A 56 14.05 -8.80 10.35
C ALA A 56 15.22 -7.94 9.86
N LEU A 57 15.16 -7.36 8.65
CA LEU A 57 16.25 -6.60 8.04
C LEU A 57 16.11 -5.09 8.27
N ASP A 58 17.25 -4.39 8.38
CA ASP A 58 17.27 -2.93 8.35
C ASP A 58 16.84 -2.40 6.98
N LEU A 59 16.39 -1.14 6.92
CA LEU A 59 15.79 -0.53 5.73
C LEU A 59 16.66 -0.68 4.47
N LYS A 60 17.96 -0.37 4.58
CA LYS A 60 18.87 -0.42 3.42
C LYS A 60 19.10 -1.85 2.92
N LEU A 61 19.25 -2.78 3.85
CA LEU A 61 19.43 -4.19 3.53
C LEU A 61 18.13 -4.77 2.95
N ARG A 62 16.96 -4.39 3.49
CA ARG A 62 15.64 -4.75 2.98
C ARG A 62 15.48 -4.34 1.52
N GLN A 63 15.72 -3.08 1.18
CA GLN A 63 15.64 -2.59 -0.21
C GLN A 63 16.57 -3.36 -1.16
N ASN A 64 17.81 -3.63 -0.75
CA ASN A 64 18.73 -4.43 -1.56
C ASN A 64 18.20 -5.85 -1.79
N MET A 65 17.61 -6.47 -0.76
CA MET A 65 17.06 -7.81 -0.86
C MET A 65 15.78 -7.86 -1.72
N GLN A 66 14.94 -6.82 -1.71
CA GLN A 66 13.80 -6.70 -2.63
C GLN A 66 14.26 -6.79 -4.08
N TYR A 67 15.25 -5.98 -4.49
CA TYR A 67 15.81 -6.03 -5.85
C TYR A 67 16.38 -7.40 -6.20
N GLU A 68 17.05 -8.07 -5.25
CA GLU A 68 17.59 -9.40 -5.48
C GLU A 68 16.50 -10.46 -5.66
N LEU A 69 15.42 -10.39 -4.87
CA LEU A 69 14.28 -11.30 -4.99
C LEU A 69 13.53 -11.10 -6.31
N ILE A 70 13.32 -9.85 -6.76
CA ILE A 70 12.71 -9.55 -8.06
C ILE A 70 13.58 -10.17 -9.18
N ARG A 71 14.90 -9.93 -9.15
CA ARG A 71 15.83 -10.52 -10.13
C ARG A 71 15.78 -12.04 -10.11
N LEU A 72 15.78 -12.66 -8.93
CA LEU A 72 15.70 -14.13 -8.79
C LEU A 72 14.39 -14.69 -9.34
N LYS A 73 13.26 -14.01 -9.13
CA LYS A 73 11.95 -14.38 -9.69
C LYS A 73 12.03 -14.42 -11.22
N GLU A 74 12.59 -13.39 -11.84
CA GLU A 74 12.77 -13.30 -13.28
C GLU A 74 13.74 -14.37 -13.82
N GLU A 75 14.90 -14.55 -13.17
CA GLU A 75 15.94 -15.49 -13.59
C GLU A 75 15.49 -16.95 -13.50
N LEU A 76 14.74 -17.30 -12.43
CA LEU A 76 14.26 -18.67 -12.20
C LEU A 76 13.00 -19.01 -12.99
N GLY A 77 12.17 -18.01 -13.33
CA GLY A 77 10.89 -18.23 -14.03
C GLY A 77 9.90 -19.13 -13.28
N ILE A 78 9.96 -19.13 -11.95
CA ILE A 78 9.07 -19.92 -11.08
C ILE A 78 8.07 -19.02 -10.34
N THR A 79 7.01 -19.61 -9.81
CA THR A 79 6.03 -18.86 -9.01
C THR A 79 6.58 -18.60 -7.61
N PHE A 80 6.58 -17.33 -7.20
CA PHE A 80 6.85 -16.92 -5.81
C PHE A 80 5.51 -16.62 -5.13
N VAL A 81 5.28 -17.22 -3.98
CA VAL A 81 4.19 -16.84 -3.05
C VAL A 81 4.85 -16.15 -1.87
N TYR A 82 4.58 -14.87 -1.74
CA TYR A 82 5.23 -13.99 -0.78
C TYR A 82 4.19 -13.50 0.24
N VAL A 83 4.39 -13.79 1.51
CA VAL A 83 3.56 -13.29 2.59
C VAL A 83 4.28 -12.15 3.27
N THR A 84 3.63 -10.99 3.38
CA THR A 84 4.16 -9.81 4.05
C THR A 84 3.04 -8.98 4.65
N HIS A 85 3.34 -8.20 5.67
CA HIS A 85 2.51 -7.12 6.17
C HIS A 85 3.00 -5.74 5.71
N ASP A 86 4.11 -5.69 4.97
CA ASP A 86 4.66 -4.45 4.41
C ASP A 86 4.02 -4.18 3.04
N GLN A 87 3.29 -3.06 2.98
CA GLN A 87 2.54 -2.64 1.80
C GLN A 87 3.46 -2.31 0.62
N GLU A 88 4.61 -1.67 0.90
CA GLU A 88 5.60 -1.31 -0.12
C GLU A 88 6.18 -2.58 -0.79
N GLU A 89 6.47 -3.62 0.01
CA GLU A 89 6.91 -4.91 -0.52
C GLU A 89 5.86 -5.54 -1.42
N ALA A 90 4.60 -5.56 -0.99
CA ALA A 90 3.50 -6.12 -1.77
C ALA A 90 3.32 -5.38 -3.12
N LEU A 91 3.30 -4.04 -3.09
CA LEU A 91 3.09 -3.22 -4.28
C LEU A 91 4.26 -3.28 -5.27
N THR A 92 5.51 -3.41 -4.77
CA THR A 92 6.70 -3.31 -5.64
C THR A 92 7.18 -4.66 -6.20
N MET A 93 6.90 -5.77 -5.53
CA MET A 93 7.46 -7.08 -5.86
C MET A 93 6.47 -8.04 -6.53
N SER A 94 5.17 -7.79 -6.40
CA SER A 94 4.12 -8.72 -6.83
C SER A 94 3.58 -8.41 -8.21
N ASP A 95 3.20 -9.45 -8.95
CA ASP A 95 2.39 -9.34 -10.19
C ASP A 95 0.90 -9.40 -9.85
N THR A 96 0.56 -10.06 -8.74
CA THR A 96 -0.80 -10.18 -8.20
C THR A 96 -0.73 -10.11 -6.68
N ILE A 97 -1.59 -9.28 -6.09
CA ILE A 97 -1.73 -9.13 -4.64
C ILE A 97 -3.05 -9.79 -4.21
N VAL A 98 -3.01 -10.49 -3.09
CA VAL A 98 -4.18 -11.01 -2.38
C VAL A 98 -4.23 -10.32 -1.01
N VAL A 99 -5.18 -9.41 -0.83
CA VAL A 99 -5.42 -8.77 0.47
C VAL A 99 -6.31 -9.68 1.30
N MET A 100 -5.86 -9.98 2.53
CA MET A 100 -6.59 -10.86 3.44
C MET A 100 -6.85 -10.18 4.78
N ASN A 101 -8.03 -10.42 5.35
CA ASN A 101 -8.38 -9.99 6.69
C ASN A 101 -9.15 -11.09 7.41
N GLN A 102 -8.78 -11.41 8.65
CA GLN A 102 -9.44 -12.42 9.50
C GLN A 102 -9.69 -13.78 8.80
N GLY A 103 -8.79 -14.17 7.88
CA GLY A 103 -8.89 -15.43 7.14
C GLY A 103 -9.76 -15.34 5.86
N TYR A 104 -10.32 -14.20 5.56
CA TYR A 104 -11.11 -13.94 4.33
C TYR A 104 -10.30 -13.12 3.33
N ILE A 105 -10.47 -13.44 2.05
CA ILE A 105 -9.92 -12.64 0.95
C ILE A 105 -10.80 -11.40 0.80
N GLN A 106 -10.18 -10.22 0.85
CA GLN A 106 -10.83 -8.93 0.67
C GLN A 106 -10.80 -8.48 -0.79
N GLN A 107 -9.66 -8.68 -1.45
CA GLN A 107 -9.49 -8.35 -2.88
C GLN A 107 -8.33 -9.14 -3.47
N ILE A 108 -8.41 -9.42 -4.77
CA ILE A 108 -7.32 -9.98 -5.59
C ILE A 108 -7.16 -9.08 -6.82
N GLY A 109 -5.95 -8.60 -7.08
CA GLY A 109 -5.70 -7.73 -8.24
C GLY A 109 -4.23 -7.47 -8.51
N THR A 110 -3.93 -6.71 -9.55
CA THR A 110 -2.60 -6.15 -9.76
C THR A 110 -2.30 -5.07 -8.71
N PRO A 111 -1.02 -4.73 -8.46
CA PRO A 111 -0.67 -3.63 -7.55
C PRO A 111 -1.44 -2.34 -7.85
N GLU A 112 -1.51 -1.94 -9.11
CA GLU A 112 -2.23 -0.75 -9.55
C GLU A 112 -3.74 -0.83 -9.27
N ASN A 113 -4.35 -2.00 -9.50
CA ASN A 113 -5.78 -2.20 -9.23
C ASN A 113 -6.08 -2.13 -7.72
N ILE A 114 -5.28 -2.81 -6.89
CA ILE A 114 -5.45 -2.80 -5.42
C ILE A 114 -5.29 -1.39 -4.85
N TYR A 115 -4.36 -0.58 -5.41
CA TYR A 115 -4.12 0.78 -4.94
C TYR A 115 -5.16 1.78 -5.43
N ASN A 116 -5.47 1.75 -6.73
CA ASN A 116 -6.32 2.74 -7.39
C ASN A 116 -7.81 2.42 -7.36
N GLU A 117 -8.17 1.13 -7.26
CA GLU A 117 -9.56 0.65 -7.28
C GLU A 117 -9.82 -0.34 -6.13
N PRO A 118 -9.61 0.06 -4.87
CA PRO A 118 -9.88 -0.82 -3.73
C PRO A 118 -11.38 -1.16 -3.65
N GLU A 119 -11.70 -2.42 -3.36
CA GLU A 119 -13.11 -2.89 -3.31
C GLU A 119 -13.86 -2.43 -2.05
N ASN A 120 -13.12 -2.08 -0.98
CA ASN A 120 -13.71 -1.61 0.27
C ASN A 120 -12.72 -0.70 1.02
N ALA A 121 -13.25 0.01 2.04
CA ALA A 121 -12.47 0.94 2.86
C ALA A 121 -11.28 0.28 3.56
N PHE A 122 -11.42 -1.00 3.98
CA PHE A 122 -10.30 -1.74 4.58
C PHE A 122 -9.13 -1.88 3.61
N VAL A 123 -9.38 -2.32 2.38
CA VAL A 123 -8.30 -2.46 1.38
C VAL A 123 -7.66 -1.10 1.11
N ALA A 124 -8.48 -0.05 0.99
CA ALA A 124 -7.99 1.31 0.76
C ALA A 124 -7.01 1.76 1.84
N ASP A 125 -7.37 1.57 3.11
CA ASP A 125 -6.56 1.98 4.25
C ASP A 125 -5.37 1.04 4.49
N PHE A 126 -5.59 -0.27 4.33
CA PHE A 126 -4.54 -1.26 4.52
C PHE A 126 -3.38 -1.11 3.52
N ILE A 127 -3.63 -0.64 2.28
CA ILE A 127 -2.62 -0.51 1.21
C ILE A 127 -1.92 0.85 1.22
N GLY A 128 -2.48 1.85 1.87
CA GLY A 128 -1.89 3.19 1.95
C GLY A 128 -2.79 4.15 2.69
N HIS A 129 -2.22 5.21 3.22
CA HIS A 129 -3.01 6.22 3.90
C HIS A 129 -4.14 6.74 3.00
N SER A 130 -5.31 6.92 3.60
CA SER A 130 -6.50 7.42 2.89
C SER A 130 -7.32 8.33 3.79
N ASN A 131 -7.91 9.35 3.21
CA ASN A 131 -9.02 10.04 3.83
C ASN A 131 -10.29 9.21 3.57
N ILE A 132 -10.84 8.59 4.59
CA ILE A 132 -12.07 7.80 4.51
C ILE A 132 -13.16 8.56 5.23
N ILE A 133 -14.18 8.97 4.48
CA ILE A 133 -15.18 9.92 4.96
C ILE A 133 -16.58 9.37 4.67
N ASP A 134 -17.45 9.45 5.67
CA ASP A 134 -18.87 9.16 5.51
C ASP A 134 -19.49 10.08 4.46
N GLY A 135 -20.16 9.50 3.46
CA GLY A 135 -20.82 10.24 2.39
C GLY A 135 -22.23 9.74 2.11
N ILE A 136 -22.96 10.53 1.30
CA ILE A 136 -24.26 10.17 0.75
C ILE A 136 -24.19 10.32 -0.74
N MET A 137 -24.32 9.20 -1.48
CA MET A 137 -24.44 9.22 -2.93
C MET A 137 -25.81 9.83 -3.27
N ILE A 138 -25.83 11.09 -3.70
CA ILE A 138 -27.07 11.82 -4.05
C ILE A 138 -27.71 11.21 -5.30
N LYS A 139 -26.88 10.96 -6.31
CA LYS A 139 -27.20 10.30 -7.57
C LYS A 139 -25.88 9.93 -8.25
N ASP A 140 -25.94 9.21 -9.34
CA ASP A 140 -24.76 8.93 -10.17
C ASP A 140 -23.95 10.21 -10.43
N GLU A 141 -22.63 10.10 -10.27
CA GLU A 141 -21.65 11.17 -10.48
C GLU A 141 -21.75 12.36 -9.50
N LEU A 142 -22.48 12.20 -8.37
CA LEU A 142 -22.63 13.25 -7.36
C LEU A 142 -22.75 12.68 -5.95
N VAL A 143 -21.78 12.98 -5.10
CA VAL A 143 -21.74 12.59 -3.68
C VAL A 143 -21.74 13.84 -2.79
N GLU A 144 -22.36 13.73 -1.62
CA GLU A 144 -22.31 14.73 -0.56
C GLU A 144 -21.40 14.21 0.55
N ILE A 145 -20.36 14.96 0.90
CA ILE A 145 -19.42 14.70 1.99
C ILE A 145 -19.25 15.98 2.82
N LEU A 146 -19.32 15.86 4.14
CA LEU A 146 -19.14 16.98 5.08
C LEU A 146 -20.02 18.19 4.75
N GLY A 147 -21.24 17.94 4.27
CA GLY A 147 -22.21 19.00 3.91
C GLY A 147 -21.94 19.72 2.60
N ALA A 148 -20.92 19.34 1.84
CA ALA A 148 -20.62 19.86 0.52
C ALA A 148 -20.86 18.81 -0.57
N ARG A 149 -21.18 19.27 -1.79
CA ARG A 149 -21.44 18.40 -2.94
C ARG A 149 -20.21 18.32 -3.83
N TRP A 150 -19.83 17.09 -4.18
CA TRP A 150 -18.66 16.77 -4.98
C TRP A 150 -19.08 15.99 -6.21
N ALA A 151 -18.57 16.38 -7.36
CA ALA A 151 -18.68 15.56 -8.55
C ALA A 151 -17.71 14.36 -8.41
N CYS A 152 -18.16 13.16 -8.76
CA CYS A 152 -17.35 11.94 -8.87
C CYS A 152 -17.63 11.27 -10.22
N VAL A 153 -16.96 10.16 -10.52
CA VAL A 153 -17.18 9.40 -11.77
C VAL A 153 -18.02 8.14 -11.56
N ASP A 154 -18.22 7.74 -10.32
CA ASP A 154 -18.89 6.51 -9.93
C ASP A 154 -20.39 6.53 -10.18
N LYS A 155 -20.93 5.33 -10.51
CA LYS A 155 -22.34 5.08 -10.83
C LYS A 155 -22.81 3.79 -10.17
N GLY A 156 -24.14 3.65 -10.07
CA GLY A 156 -24.76 2.40 -9.62
C GLY A 156 -24.89 2.23 -8.12
N PHE A 157 -24.50 3.20 -7.30
CA PHE A 157 -24.63 3.18 -5.85
C PHE A 157 -26.05 3.50 -5.36
N GLY A 158 -26.95 3.90 -6.27
CA GLY A 158 -28.31 4.31 -5.97
C GLY A 158 -28.42 5.78 -5.55
N ASN A 159 -29.66 6.22 -5.24
CA ASN A 159 -29.93 7.61 -4.89
C ASN A 159 -30.11 7.75 -3.37
N ASN A 160 -29.50 8.77 -2.76
CA ASN A 160 -29.54 9.08 -1.33
C ASN A 160 -29.12 7.86 -0.48
N LYS A 161 -28.07 7.15 -0.91
CA LYS A 161 -27.52 6.00 -0.20
C LYS A 161 -26.27 6.38 0.58
N PRO A 162 -26.12 5.87 1.81
CA PRO A 162 -24.88 6.02 2.56
C PRO A 162 -23.76 5.24 1.88
N VAL A 163 -22.59 5.87 1.78
CA VAL A 163 -21.39 5.32 1.14
C VAL A 163 -20.17 5.72 1.96
N ASP A 164 -19.07 4.98 1.77
CA ASP A 164 -17.75 5.42 2.17
C ASP A 164 -17.09 6.13 0.98
N VAL A 165 -16.46 7.25 1.25
CA VAL A 165 -15.72 8.02 0.24
C VAL A 165 -14.26 7.98 0.58
N VAL A 166 -13.45 7.47 -0.33
CA VAL A 166 -12.00 7.34 -0.19
C VAL A 166 -11.32 8.33 -1.10
N ILE A 167 -10.41 9.12 -0.52
CA ILE A 167 -9.59 10.12 -1.22
C ILE A 167 -8.15 9.97 -0.75
N ARG A 168 -7.23 9.73 -1.68
CA ARG A 168 -5.81 9.62 -1.35
C ARG A 168 -5.24 10.97 -0.93
N PRO A 169 -4.29 11.01 0.04
CA PRO A 169 -3.68 12.27 0.50
C PRO A 169 -2.98 13.07 -0.61
N GLU A 170 -2.41 12.40 -1.59
CA GLU A 170 -1.75 13.00 -2.75
C GLU A 170 -2.72 13.59 -3.78
N ASP A 171 -3.99 13.20 -3.73
CA ASP A 171 -5.04 13.66 -4.63
C ASP A 171 -5.78 14.89 -4.10
N VAL A 172 -5.49 15.30 -2.87
CA VAL A 172 -6.05 16.49 -2.26
C VAL A 172 -5.24 17.72 -2.68
N GLU A 173 -5.86 18.58 -3.48
CA GLU A 173 -5.27 19.87 -3.87
C GLU A 173 -5.63 20.95 -2.85
N LEU A 174 -4.60 21.65 -2.34
CA LEU A 174 -4.77 22.85 -1.53
C LEU A 174 -4.70 24.09 -2.41
N VAL A 175 -5.81 24.82 -2.46
CA VAL A 175 -6.00 26.02 -3.30
C VAL A 175 -6.34 27.24 -2.46
N ASP A 176 -6.58 28.39 -3.10
CA ASP A 176 -7.14 29.55 -2.40
C ASP A 176 -8.49 29.17 -1.75
N PRO A 177 -8.81 29.65 -0.53
CA PRO A 177 -10.08 29.34 0.14
C PRO A 177 -11.34 29.57 -0.70
N SER A 178 -11.29 30.51 -1.65
CA SER A 178 -12.42 30.81 -2.54
C SER A 178 -12.59 29.83 -3.70
N GLU A 179 -11.57 29.02 -4.00
CA GLU A 179 -11.56 28.06 -5.11
C GLU A 179 -11.82 26.61 -4.66
N GLY A 180 -11.75 26.35 -3.34
CA GLY A 180 -11.98 25.04 -2.77
C GLY A 180 -13.47 24.71 -2.60
N THR A 181 -13.79 23.44 -2.64
CA THR A 181 -15.15 22.92 -2.30
C THR A 181 -15.42 23.03 -0.81
N LEU A 182 -14.39 22.84 0.02
CA LEU A 182 -14.41 23.09 1.47
C LEU A 182 -13.31 24.08 1.82
N GLN A 183 -13.56 24.86 2.86
CA GLN A 183 -12.55 25.74 3.44
C GLN A 183 -12.00 25.14 4.72
N GLY A 184 -10.70 25.22 4.93
CA GLY A 184 -10.02 24.67 6.08
C GLY A 184 -8.81 25.51 6.51
N GLU A 185 -8.14 25.00 7.53
CA GLU A 185 -6.93 25.55 8.09
C GLU A 185 -5.91 24.45 8.32
N VAL A 186 -4.66 24.68 7.93
CA VAL A 186 -3.55 23.76 8.16
C VAL A 186 -3.25 23.69 9.65
N THR A 187 -3.36 22.51 10.25
CA THR A 187 -3.16 22.27 11.69
C THR A 187 -1.82 21.64 12.01
N SER A 188 -1.25 20.89 11.05
CA SER A 188 0.06 20.21 11.18
C SER A 188 0.84 20.29 9.88
N LEU A 189 2.18 20.23 9.99
CA LEU A 189 3.10 20.20 8.85
C LEU A 189 4.34 19.38 9.21
N ILE A 190 4.56 18.27 8.53
CA ILE A 190 5.69 17.38 8.74
C ILE A 190 6.44 17.18 7.42
N PHE A 191 7.76 17.42 7.42
CA PHE A 191 8.59 17.13 6.25
C PHE A 191 9.03 15.67 6.23
N LYS A 192 8.67 14.92 5.20
CA LYS A 192 8.98 13.48 5.01
C LYS A 192 10.15 13.25 4.03
N GLY A 193 10.89 14.27 3.66
CA GLY A 193 12.04 14.19 2.74
C GLY A 193 11.68 14.53 1.30
N VAL A 194 10.74 13.83 0.68
CA VAL A 194 10.31 14.06 -0.71
C VAL A 194 9.03 14.89 -0.81
N HIS A 195 8.22 14.91 0.23
CA HIS A 195 6.97 15.68 0.33
C HIS A 195 6.77 16.20 1.75
N TYR A 196 5.79 17.08 1.92
CA TYR A 196 5.22 17.46 3.19
C TYR A 196 3.92 16.68 3.42
N GLU A 197 3.72 16.23 4.64
CA GLU A 197 2.49 15.66 5.15
C GLU A 197 1.82 16.74 6.00
N LEU A 198 0.61 17.11 5.65
CA LEU A 198 -0.16 18.14 6.33
C LEU A 198 -1.46 17.54 6.85
N ASP A 199 -1.84 18.01 8.05
CA ASP A 199 -3.21 17.85 8.52
C ASP A 199 -3.95 19.18 8.28
N VAL A 200 -5.15 19.08 7.70
CA VAL A 200 -6.00 20.23 7.39
C VAL A 200 -7.40 20.01 7.98
N MET A 201 -7.78 20.84 8.93
CA MET A 201 -9.14 20.79 9.49
C MET A 201 -10.11 21.50 8.56
N ALA A 202 -11.03 20.75 7.95
CA ALA A 202 -12.07 21.29 7.07
C ALA A 202 -13.36 20.47 7.13
N GLY A 203 -14.51 21.16 7.25
CA GLY A 203 -15.81 20.52 7.36
C GLY A 203 -16.01 19.69 8.65
N GLY A 204 -15.16 19.88 9.67
CA GLY A 204 -15.18 19.09 10.91
C GLY A 204 -14.41 17.77 10.82
N TYR A 205 -13.68 17.53 9.72
CA TYR A 205 -12.83 16.38 9.47
C TYR A 205 -11.37 16.82 9.34
N GLU A 206 -10.46 16.02 9.84
CA GLU A 206 -9.01 16.23 9.72
C GLU A 206 -8.50 15.50 8.50
N TRP A 207 -8.23 16.28 7.44
CA TRP A 207 -7.74 15.78 6.16
C TRP A 207 -6.24 15.57 6.22
N LEU A 208 -5.79 14.38 5.85
CA LEU A 208 -4.38 14.12 5.55
C LEU A 208 -4.08 14.52 4.10
N VAL A 209 -3.04 15.32 3.91
CA VAL A 209 -2.66 15.86 2.58
C VAL A 209 -1.17 15.67 2.34
N HIS A 210 -0.81 15.11 1.18
CA HIS A 210 0.57 15.04 0.72
C HIS A 210 0.83 16.10 -0.36
N THR A 211 1.82 16.95 -0.15
CA THR A 211 2.16 17.99 -1.13
C THR A 211 3.66 18.26 -1.16
N THR A 212 4.17 18.71 -2.30
CA THR A 212 5.56 19.18 -2.42
C THR A 212 5.72 20.66 -2.03
N SER A 213 4.61 21.38 -1.82
CA SER A 213 4.60 22.79 -1.45
C SER A 213 4.67 22.98 0.07
N TYR A 214 5.50 23.92 0.52
CA TYR A 214 5.54 24.32 1.92
C TYR A 214 4.37 25.26 2.24
N ILE A 215 3.45 24.82 3.11
CA ILE A 215 2.29 25.60 3.54
C ILE A 215 2.31 25.66 5.08
N PRO A 216 2.53 26.84 5.68
CA PRO A 216 2.65 26.98 7.14
C PRO A 216 1.38 26.61 7.89
N VAL A 217 1.53 26.08 9.09
CA VAL A 217 0.42 25.91 10.05
C VAL A 217 -0.30 27.24 10.29
N GLY A 218 -1.62 27.20 10.37
CA GLY A 218 -2.49 28.38 10.49
C GLY A 218 -2.88 29.01 9.15
N THR A 219 -2.36 28.50 8.02
CA THR A 219 -2.77 28.98 6.69
C THR A 219 -4.18 28.51 6.38
N LYS A 220 -5.04 29.43 5.95
CA LYS A 220 -6.38 29.11 5.43
C LYS A 220 -6.27 28.67 3.98
N VAL A 221 -6.89 27.55 3.68
CA VAL A 221 -6.83 26.88 2.36
C VAL A 221 -8.21 26.40 1.92
N GLY A 222 -8.37 26.22 0.63
CA GLY A 222 -9.51 25.51 0.04
C GLY A 222 -9.09 24.06 -0.27
N ILE A 223 -9.96 23.09 0.03
CA ILE A 223 -9.79 21.70 -0.38
C ILE A 223 -10.50 21.48 -1.69
N LYS A 224 -9.76 20.95 -2.66
CA LYS A 224 -10.24 20.58 -3.97
C LYS A 224 -9.73 19.20 -4.34
N VAL A 225 -10.60 18.39 -4.95
CA VAL A 225 -10.26 17.05 -5.47
C VAL A 225 -10.91 16.92 -6.84
N ILE A 226 -10.18 16.38 -7.80
CA ILE A 226 -10.75 16.12 -9.12
C ILE A 226 -11.74 14.96 -9.05
N PRO A 227 -12.83 14.94 -9.84
CA PRO A 227 -13.88 13.93 -9.76
C PRO A 227 -13.41 12.49 -9.91
N PHE A 228 -12.36 12.25 -10.67
CA PHE A 228 -11.78 10.92 -10.90
C PHE A 228 -11.12 10.33 -9.64
N ASN A 229 -10.62 11.17 -8.74
CA ASN A 229 -9.90 10.77 -7.53
C ASN A 229 -10.80 10.66 -6.29
N ILE A 230 -12.11 10.80 -6.47
CA ILE A 230 -13.11 10.57 -5.42
C ILE A 230 -13.68 9.18 -5.66
N GLN A 231 -13.27 8.22 -4.84
CA GLN A 231 -13.67 6.81 -4.96
C GLN A 231 -14.84 6.53 -4.03
N ILE A 232 -15.91 5.95 -4.56
CA ILE A 232 -17.11 5.62 -3.79
C ILE A 232 -17.14 4.14 -3.49
N MET A 233 -17.39 3.78 -2.24
CA MET A 233 -17.47 2.40 -1.77
C MET A 233 -18.77 2.13 -1.06
N HIS A 234 -19.25 0.89 -1.16
CA HIS A 234 -20.38 0.45 -0.35
C HIS A 234 -19.97 0.39 1.12
N LYS A 235 -20.86 0.85 1.99
CA LYS A 235 -20.68 0.61 3.41
C LYS A 235 -20.77 -0.90 3.71
N PRO A 236 -19.95 -1.40 4.66
CA PRO A 236 -19.98 -2.81 5.05
C PRO A 236 -21.38 -3.21 5.54
N GLU A 237 -21.88 -4.37 5.07
CA GLU A 237 -23.23 -4.85 5.39
C GLU A 237 -23.30 -5.59 6.74
N SER A 238 -22.16 -6.10 7.26
CA SER A 238 -22.10 -6.92 8.47
C SER A 238 -21.20 -6.32 9.56
N SER A 239 -21.41 -6.76 10.81
CA SER A 239 -20.52 -6.39 11.92
C SER A 239 -19.11 -6.96 11.78
N ASP A 240 -18.94 -8.06 11.04
CA ASP A 240 -17.65 -8.68 10.79
C ASP A 240 -16.85 -7.90 9.73
N GLU A 241 -17.56 -7.29 8.79
CA GLU A 241 -16.97 -6.30 7.86
C GLU A 241 -16.67 -4.97 8.58
N LYS A 242 -17.51 -4.58 9.55
CA LYS A 242 -17.27 -3.41 10.42
C LYS A 242 -16.14 -3.62 11.44
N ALA A 243 -15.77 -4.85 11.77
CA ALA A 243 -14.63 -5.14 12.65
C ALA A 243 -13.29 -4.66 12.07
N VAL A 244 -13.35 -4.04 10.91
CA VAL A 244 -12.27 -3.37 10.20
C VAL A 244 -12.36 -1.85 10.32
N GLU A 245 -13.29 -1.29 11.08
CA GLU A 245 -13.19 0.12 11.51
C GLU A 245 -11.88 0.27 12.30
N ILE A 246 -10.96 0.98 11.70
CA ILE A 246 -9.64 1.30 12.18
C ILE A 246 -9.79 2.01 13.51
N ASP A 247 -9.10 1.47 14.53
CA ASP A 247 -8.79 2.23 15.73
C ASP A 247 -7.94 3.45 15.30
N ALA A 248 -8.57 4.61 15.21
CA ALA A 248 -7.96 5.90 14.92
C ALA A 248 -7.21 6.43 16.15
#